data_a5a0d111ec8791255c63fc0a450021ed
#
_entry.id   a5a0d111ec8791255c63fc0a450021ed
#
_cell.length_a   1.000
_cell.length_b   1.000
_cell.length_c   1.000
_cell.angle_alpha   90.00
_cell.angle_beta   90.00
_cell.angle_gamma   90.00
#
_symmetry.space_group_name_H-M   'P 1'
#
loop_
_entity.id
_entity.type
_entity.pdbx_description
1 polymer ?
#
loop_
_entity_poly.entity_id
_entity_poly.type
_entity_poly.pdbx_seq_one_letter_code
_entity_poly.pdbx_strand_id
1 'polypeptide(L)'
;MFNRLLNLLYPARCPVCDDIIMPKGNQVCDSCKDILKPIAPPLCYKCGRQIISEGAEYCDTCLHYSFSFERAFSLWPYNNTVKSSLSAFKYKGRREFADYYAYKLYEHFAPLINKLEVDILVPVPIHADRLLTRGFNQSALIAVKLADRLGLPASEDYLLRSKNTLAQKNLDHVARRANLRDAFRVNKNSKYYGNYIKNVLLIDDIYTTGSTADACAKALKDAGSDKVYVLCMASVRAT
;
A
#
# COMPACT_ATOMS: atom_id res chain seq x y z
N MET A 1 -27.17 -2.58 22.12
CA MET A 1 -28.01 -1.38 21.91
C MET A 1 -27.22 -0.19 21.43
N PHE A 2 -26.10 0.15 22.05
CA PHE A 2 -25.20 1.28 21.71
C PHE A 2 -24.70 1.28 20.24
N ASN A 3 -24.27 0.14 19.70
CA ASN A 3 -23.82 0.03 18.30
C ASN A 3 -24.93 0.28 17.26
N ARG A 4 -26.19 0.01 17.58
CA ARG A 4 -27.30 0.33 16.65
C ARG A 4 -27.56 1.84 16.54
N LEU A 5 -27.42 2.55 17.65
CA LEU A 5 -27.58 4.02 17.69
C LEU A 5 -26.41 4.72 16.97
N LEU A 6 -25.18 4.24 17.17
CA LEU A 6 -24.01 4.74 16.45
C LEU A 6 -24.11 4.52 14.94
N ASN A 7 -24.58 3.36 14.49
CA ASN A 7 -24.80 3.08 13.07
C ASN A 7 -25.96 3.91 12.44
N LEU A 8 -26.84 4.47 13.26
CA LEU A 8 -27.87 5.39 12.79
C LEU A 8 -27.31 6.81 12.55
N LEU A 9 -26.42 7.27 13.45
CA LEU A 9 -25.79 8.59 13.38
C LEU A 9 -24.60 8.61 12.42
N TYR A 10 -23.85 7.50 12.34
CA TYR A 10 -22.66 7.34 11.50
C TYR A 10 -22.80 6.05 10.67
N PRO A 11 -23.65 6.06 9.63
CA PRO A 11 -23.82 4.89 8.78
C PRO A 11 -22.53 4.59 8.02
N ALA A 12 -22.24 3.27 7.85
CA ALA A 12 -21.10 2.83 7.08
C ALA A 12 -21.17 3.35 5.63
N ARG A 13 -20.06 3.85 5.13
CA ARG A 13 -19.92 4.40 3.78
C ARG A 13 -19.25 3.43 2.84
N CYS A 14 -19.71 3.44 1.59
CA CYS A 14 -19.17 2.58 0.55
C CYS A 14 -17.77 3.04 0.13
N PRO A 15 -16.75 2.15 0.18
CA PRO A 15 -15.39 2.50 -0.26
C PRO A 15 -15.29 2.85 -1.74
N VAL A 16 -16.31 2.60 -2.55
CA VAL A 16 -16.31 2.86 -4.00
C VAL A 16 -16.96 4.21 -4.34
N CYS A 17 -18.20 4.45 -3.85
CA CYS A 17 -18.96 5.66 -4.17
C CYS A 17 -19.03 6.69 -3.04
N ASP A 18 -18.59 6.36 -1.82
CA ASP A 18 -18.68 7.18 -0.60
C ASP A 18 -20.13 7.43 -0.12
N ASP A 19 -21.13 6.75 -0.70
CA ASP A 19 -22.52 6.79 -0.24
C ASP A 19 -22.77 5.83 0.92
N ILE A 20 -23.92 5.97 1.59
CA ILE A 20 -24.34 5.03 2.63
C ILE A 20 -24.52 3.63 1.99
N ILE A 21 -23.93 2.61 2.61
CA ILE A 21 -24.02 1.24 2.08
C ILE A 21 -25.45 0.72 2.16
N MET A 22 -25.96 0.27 1.02
CA MET A 22 -27.26 -0.39 0.91
C MET A 22 -27.12 -1.70 0.10
N PRO A 23 -27.71 -2.80 0.58
CA PRO A 23 -28.36 -2.97 1.90
C PRO A 23 -27.36 -2.92 3.06
N LYS A 24 -27.85 -2.61 4.25
CA LYS A 24 -27.02 -2.56 5.47
C LYS A 24 -26.39 -3.92 5.76
N GLY A 25 -25.13 -3.91 6.19
CA GLY A 25 -24.36 -5.12 6.51
C GLY A 25 -23.41 -5.58 5.41
N ASN A 26 -23.52 -5.06 4.21
CA ASN A 26 -22.53 -5.27 3.14
C ASN A 26 -21.28 -4.41 3.39
N GLN A 27 -20.18 -4.78 2.71
CA GLN A 27 -18.94 -3.98 2.71
C GLN A 27 -18.96 -2.86 1.65
N VAL A 28 -19.76 -3.04 0.60
CA VAL A 28 -19.98 -2.10 -0.51
C VAL A 28 -21.45 -2.14 -0.94
N CYS A 29 -21.91 -1.10 -1.62
CA CYS A 29 -23.24 -1.11 -2.25
C CYS A 29 -23.33 -2.22 -3.31
N ASP A 30 -24.51 -2.78 -3.51
CA ASP A 30 -24.72 -3.83 -4.53
C ASP A 30 -24.33 -3.36 -5.93
N SER A 31 -24.62 -2.10 -6.27
CA SER A 31 -24.20 -1.47 -7.53
C SER A 31 -22.69 -1.25 -7.68
N CYS A 32 -21.92 -1.38 -6.58
CA CYS A 32 -20.49 -1.11 -6.57
C CYS A 32 -19.61 -2.37 -6.55
N LYS A 33 -20.20 -3.55 -6.36
CA LYS A 33 -19.47 -4.81 -6.14
C LYS A 33 -18.45 -5.11 -7.25
N ASP A 34 -18.79 -4.81 -8.50
CA ASP A 34 -18.00 -5.17 -9.68
C ASP A 34 -17.29 -3.98 -10.35
N ILE A 35 -17.34 -2.79 -9.72
CA ILE A 35 -16.72 -1.58 -10.30
C ILE A 35 -15.20 -1.63 -10.20
N LEU A 36 -14.66 -2.07 -9.04
CA LEU A 36 -13.23 -2.15 -8.82
C LEU A 36 -12.71 -3.53 -9.24
N LYS A 37 -12.21 -3.61 -10.47
CA LYS A 37 -11.60 -4.84 -11.01
C LYS A 37 -10.08 -4.81 -10.83
N PRO A 38 -9.44 -5.95 -10.51
CA PRO A 38 -7.99 -6.06 -10.47
C PRO A 38 -7.34 -5.65 -11.78
N ILE A 39 -6.07 -5.26 -11.72
CA ILE A 39 -5.28 -4.92 -12.92
C ILE A 39 -5.19 -6.16 -13.80
N ALA A 40 -5.56 -5.98 -15.08
CA ALA A 40 -5.46 -7.05 -16.07
C ALA A 40 -4.04 -7.12 -16.68
N PRO A 41 -3.56 -8.32 -17.05
CA PRO A 41 -2.32 -8.51 -17.80
C PRO A 41 -2.37 -7.74 -19.16
N PRO A 42 -1.19 -7.48 -19.77
CA PRO A 42 0.14 -7.87 -19.33
C PRO A 42 0.69 -6.96 -18.21
N LEU A 43 1.40 -7.55 -17.28
CA LEU A 43 1.99 -6.87 -16.10
C LEU A 43 3.52 -6.96 -16.12
N CYS A 44 4.18 -5.88 -15.75
CA CYS A 44 5.63 -5.87 -15.55
C CYS A 44 6.03 -6.84 -14.42
N TYR A 45 6.94 -7.77 -14.69
CA TYR A 45 7.39 -8.76 -13.70
C TYR A 45 8.05 -8.14 -12.47
N LYS A 46 8.69 -6.99 -12.59
CA LYS A 46 9.35 -6.32 -11.46
C LYS A 46 8.39 -5.46 -10.63
N CYS A 47 7.68 -4.54 -11.27
CA CYS A 47 6.87 -3.54 -10.55
C CYS A 47 5.37 -3.80 -10.53
N GLY A 48 4.87 -4.85 -11.21
CA GLY A 48 3.46 -5.22 -11.23
C GLY A 48 2.52 -4.22 -11.92
N ARG A 49 3.04 -3.15 -12.53
CA ARG A 49 2.22 -2.20 -13.30
C ARG A 49 1.79 -2.80 -14.63
N GLN A 50 0.61 -2.41 -15.08
CA GLN A 50 0.15 -2.77 -16.41
C GLN A 50 1.06 -2.14 -17.47
N ILE A 51 1.49 -2.96 -18.45
CA ILE A 51 2.29 -2.56 -19.61
C ILE A 51 1.44 -2.61 -20.88
N ILE A 52 1.89 -1.93 -21.94
CA ILE A 52 1.14 -1.83 -23.19
C ILE A 52 1.47 -2.98 -24.12
N SER A 53 2.72 -3.39 -24.18
CA SER A 53 3.22 -4.41 -25.10
C SER A 53 2.96 -5.82 -24.57
N GLU A 54 2.24 -6.63 -25.33
CA GLU A 54 1.95 -8.03 -24.98
C GLU A 54 3.19 -8.94 -24.93
N GLY A 55 4.27 -8.57 -25.62
CA GLY A 55 5.53 -9.33 -25.63
C GLY A 55 6.57 -8.87 -24.61
N ALA A 56 6.30 -7.79 -23.87
CA ALA A 56 7.27 -7.27 -22.90
C ALA A 56 7.06 -7.90 -21.52
N GLU A 57 8.16 -8.35 -20.90
CA GLU A 57 8.16 -8.82 -19.53
C GLU A 57 8.36 -7.68 -18.51
N TYR A 58 9.04 -6.61 -18.92
CA TYR A 58 9.38 -5.46 -18.08
C TYR A 58 8.95 -4.16 -18.74
N CYS A 59 8.51 -3.20 -17.94
CA CYS A 59 8.28 -1.84 -18.41
C CYS A 59 9.62 -1.10 -18.58
N ASP A 60 9.61 -0.02 -19.36
CA ASP A 60 10.79 0.80 -19.64
C ASP A 60 11.55 1.21 -18.36
N THR A 61 10.85 1.68 -17.35
CA THR A 61 11.47 2.02 -16.06
C THR A 61 12.25 0.84 -15.44
N CYS A 62 11.70 -0.38 -15.52
CA CYS A 62 12.31 -1.56 -14.91
C CYS A 62 13.43 -2.18 -15.76
N LEU A 63 13.47 -1.88 -17.04
CA LEU A 63 14.60 -2.23 -17.91
C LEU A 63 15.84 -1.38 -17.60
N HIS A 64 15.63 -0.10 -17.28
CA HIS A 64 16.74 0.86 -17.10
C HIS A 64 17.09 1.13 -15.63
N TYR A 65 16.28 0.63 -14.68
CA TYR A 65 16.52 0.87 -13.27
C TYR A 65 16.37 -0.39 -12.41
N SER A 66 17.38 -0.65 -11.58
CA SER A 66 17.40 -1.75 -10.62
C SER A 66 16.85 -1.28 -9.27
N PHE A 67 15.71 -1.82 -8.87
CA PHE A 67 15.09 -1.55 -7.57
C PHE A 67 15.60 -2.50 -6.49
N SER A 68 15.70 -1.98 -5.26
CA SER A 68 16.12 -2.73 -4.07
C SER A 68 15.09 -3.79 -3.62
N PHE A 69 13.81 -3.63 -3.95
CA PHE A 69 12.81 -4.67 -3.69
C PHE A 69 12.85 -5.78 -4.73
N GLU A 70 12.39 -6.98 -4.34
CA GLU A 70 12.35 -8.14 -5.25
C GLU A 70 11.26 -7.98 -6.30
N ARG A 71 10.03 -7.72 -5.86
CA ARG A 71 8.87 -7.55 -6.72
C ARG A 71 7.82 -6.65 -6.06
N ALA A 72 7.08 -5.89 -6.89
CA ALA A 72 5.92 -5.15 -6.43
C ALA A 72 4.64 -5.68 -7.08
N PHE A 73 3.55 -5.55 -6.34
CA PHE A 73 2.21 -5.96 -6.73
C PHE A 73 1.23 -4.83 -6.44
N SER A 74 0.19 -4.73 -7.26
CA SER A 74 -0.87 -3.75 -7.05
C SER A 74 -2.20 -4.35 -7.43
N LEU A 75 -3.26 -4.02 -6.68
CA LEU A 75 -4.56 -4.62 -6.90
C LEU A 75 -5.31 -3.93 -8.03
N TRP A 76 -5.44 -2.61 -7.99
CA TRP A 76 -6.28 -1.86 -8.92
C TRP A 76 -5.50 -0.90 -9.81
N PRO A 77 -5.99 -0.64 -11.05
CA PRO A 77 -5.49 0.47 -11.84
C PRO A 77 -5.87 1.79 -11.17
N TYR A 78 -4.93 2.74 -11.08
CA TYR A 78 -5.18 4.07 -10.50
C TYR A 78 -5.99 4.93 -11.46
N ASN A 79 -7.29 4.65 -11.55
CA ASN A 79 -8.28 5.40 -12.33
C ASN A 79 -9.05 6.41 -11.45
N ASN A 80 -10.02 7.12 -12.01
CA ASN A 80 -10.80 8.14 -11.30
C ASN A 80 -11.58 7.56 -10.11
N THR A 81 -12.15 6.38 -10.22
CA THR A 81 -12.89 5.71 -9.13
C THR A 81 -11.97 5.37 -7.96
N VAL A 82 -10.84 4.71 -8.23
CA VAL A 82 -9.84 4.36 -7.22
C VAL A 82 -9.24 5.62 -6.60
N LYS A 83 -8.97 6.66 -7.40
CA LYS A 83 -8.49 7.96 -6.91
C LYS A 83 -9.48 8.60 -5.94
N SER A 84 -10.77 8.60 -6.26
CA SER A 84 -11.83 9.15 -5.40
C SER A 84 -11.92 8.37 -4.09
N SER A 85 -11.95 7.04 -4.16
CA SER A 85 -11.96 6.13 -3.02
C SER A 85 -10.79 6.36 -2.06
N LEU A 86 -9.55 6.33 -2.58
CA LEU A 86 -8.34 6.58 -1.79
C LEU A 86 -8.26 8.03 -1.28
N SER A 87 -8.84 9.00 -1.99
CA SER A 87 -8.94 10.39 -1.51
C SER A 87 -9.90 10.51 -0.32
N ALA A 88 -11.06 9.85 -0.37
CA ALA A 88 -11.99 9.81 0.75
C ALA A 88 -11.35 9.14 1.99
N PHE A 89 -10.64 8.03 1.79
CA PHE A 89 -9.87 7.36 2.83
C PHE A 89 -8.82 8.29 3.46
N LYS A 90 -8.07 9.03 2.66
CA LYS A 90 -6.97 9.91 3.12
C LYS A 90 -7.44 11.21 3.79
N TYR A 91 -8.54 11.79 3.31
CA TYR A 91 -8.87 13.19 3.61
C TYR A 91 -10.28 13.41 4.18
N LYS A 92 -11.18 12.41 4.09
CA LYS A 92 -12.51 12.48 4.68
C LYS A 92 -12.66 11.64 5.96
N GLY A 93 -11.54 11.12 6.50
CA GLY A 93 -11.54 10.35 7.74
C GLY A 93 -12.19 8.97 7.64
N ARG A 94 -12.36 8.40 6.43
CA ARG A 94 -13.00 7.11 6.17
C ARG A 94 -12.12 5.92 6.56
N ARG A 95 -11.69 5.86 7.82
CA ARG A 95 -10.79 4.80 8.34
C ARG A 95 -11.37 3.40 8.15
N GLU A 96 -12.68 3.27 8.18
CA GLU A 96 -13.43 2.03 7.95
C GLU A 96 -13.17 1.38 6.58
N PHE A 97 -12.75 2.17 5.58
CA PHE A 97 -12.39 1.63 4.26
C PHE A 97 -11.20 0.67 4.30
N ALA A 98 -10.36 0.77 5.34
CA ALA A 98 -9.22 -0.14 5.50
C ALA A 98 -9.64 -1.62 5.60
N ASP A 99 -10.80 -1.92 6.19
CA ASP A 99 -11.31 -3.30 6.27
C ASP A 99 -11.61 -3.88 4.88
N TYR A 100 -12.27 -3.09 4.05
CA TYR A 100 -12.56 -3.48 2.66
C TYR A 100 -11.28 -3.66 1.84
N TYR A 101 -10.35 -2.71 1.96
CA TYR A 101 -9.09 -2.78 1.24
C TYR A 101 -8.26 -4.00 1.65
N ALA A 102 -8.11 -4.24 2.94
CA ALA A 102 -7.41 -5.41 3.45
C ALA A 102 -8.10 -6.73 3.02
N TYR A 103 -9.42 -6.77 3.03
CA TYR A 103 -10.18 -7.92 2.53
C TYR A 103 -9.89 -8.18 1.05
N LYS A 104 -9.91 -7.14 0.20
CA LYS A 104 -9.64 -7.27 -1.24
C LYS A 104 -8.20 -7.67 -1.55
N LEU A 105 -7.22 -7.15 -0.78
CA LEU A 105 -5.83 -7.59 -0.88
C LEU A 105 -5.68 -9.05 -0.46
N TYR A 106 -6.30 -9.45 0.64
CA TYR A 106 -6.30 -10.84 1.10
C TYR A 106 -6.91 -11.78 0.06
N GLU A 107 -8.14 -11.47 -0.41
CA GLU A 107 -8.85 -12.27 -1.41
C GLU A 107 -8.01 -12.54 -2.66
N HIS A 108 -7.25 -11.53 -3.11
CA HIS A 108 -6.49 -11.62 -4.36
C HIS A 108 -5.06 -12.14 -4.18
N PHE A 109 -4.40 -11.80 -3.08
CA PHE A 109 -2.96 -12.04 -2.93
C PHE A 109 -2.58 -13.05 -1.83
N ALA A 110 -3.49 -13.58 -1.02
CA ALA A 110 -3.14 -14.51 0.06
C ALA A 110 -2.35 -15.73 -0.44
N PRO A 111 -2.72 -16.41 -1.55
CA PRO A 111 -1.95 -17.54 -2.06
C PRO A 111 -0.53 -17.16 -2.49
N LEU A 112 -0.35 -15.96 -3.04
CA LEU A 112 0.94 -15.44 -3.43
C LEU A 112 1.79 -15.10 -2.20
N ILE A 113 1.21 -14.37 -1.22
CA ILE A 113 1.91 -13.96 0.01
C ILE A 113 2.43 -15.19 0.77
N ASN A 114 1.65 -16.26 0.85
CA ASN A 114 2.06 -17.52 1.45
C ASN A 114 3.27 -18.14 0.72
N LYS A 115 3.30 -18.10 -0.63
CA LYS A 115 4.45 -18.59 -1.42
C LYS A 115 5.70 -17.75 -1.25
N LEU A 116 5.57 -16.48 -0.91
CA LEU A 116 6.69 -15.58 -0.67
C LEU A 116 7.31 -15.76 0.73
N GLU A 117 6.71 -16.61 1.58
CA GLU A 117 7.16 -16.88 2.95
C GLU A 117 7.41 -15.58 3.72
N VAL A 118 6.43 -14.68 3.70
CA VAL A 118 6.53 -13.37 4.35
C VAL A 118 6.55 -13.53 5.86
N ASP A 119 7.55 -12.93 6.52
CA ASP A 119 7.70 -12.96 7.97
C ASP A 119 6.90 -11.83 8.65
N ILE A 120 6.82 -10.66 8.00
CA ILE A 120 6.20 -9.48 8.60
C ILE A 120 5.68 -8.51 7.53
N LEU A 121 4.56 -7.84 7.86
CA LEU A 121 4.05 -6.70 7.09
C LEU A 121 4.56 -5.39 7.71
N VAL A 122 5.13 -4.53 6.88
CA VAL A 122 5.65 -3.22 7.28
C VAL A 122 4.99 -2.13 6.43
N PRO A 123 4.20 -1.22 7.03
CA PRO A 123 3.63 -0.12 6.27
C PRO A 123 4.69 0.92 5.91
N VAL A 124 4.57 1.49 4.72
CA VAL A 124 5.36 2.67 4.36
C VAL A 124 5.01 3.83 5.29
N PRO A 125 6.00 4.40 6.02
CA PRO A 125 5.71 5.46 6.97
C PRO A 125 5.45 6.79 6.27
N ILE A 126 4.45 7.52 6.75
CA ILE A 126 4.18 8.89 6.31
C ILE A 126 4.97 9.90 7.14
N HIS A 127 5.16 11.11 6.61
CA HIS A 127 5.80 12.19 7.37
C HIS A 127 4.92 12.64 8.55
N ALA A 128 5.55 13.13 9.62
CA ALA A 128 4.87 13.60 10.83
C ALA A 128 3.78 14.64 10.53
N ASP A 129 4.04 15.62 9.64
CA ASP A 129 3.07 16.64 9.26
C ASP A 129 1.82 16.04 8.61
N ARG A 130 2.00 14.96 7.81
CA ARG A 130 0.87 14.25 7.22
C ARG A 130 0.11 13.44 8.26
N LEU A 131 0.83 12.89 9.25
CA LEU A 131 0.20 12.18 10.36
C LEU A 131 -0.64 13.15 11.20
N LEU A 132 -0.13 14.34 11.51
CA LEU A 132 -0.87 15.39 12.20
C LEU A 132 -2.12 15.84 11.42
N THR A 133 -1.98 16.06 10.12
CA THR A 133 -3.10 16.53 9.27
C THR A 133 -4.16 15.45 9.05
N ARG A 134 -3.77 14.18 8.91
CA ARG A 134 -4.67 13.06 8.57
C ARG A 134 -5.16 12.30 9.79
N GLY A 135 -4.40 12.37 10.89
CA GLY A 135 -4.66 11.65 12.14
C GLY A 135 -4.34 10.15 12.10
N PHE A 136 -3.84 9.62 10.98
CA PHE A 136 -3.45 8.20 10.83
C PHE A 136 -2.57 7.98 9.60
N ASN A 137 -1.85 6.85 9.60
CA ASN A 137 -1.14 6.32 8.44
C ASN A 137 -2.04 5.30 7.70
N GLN A 138 -2.38 5.58 6.46
CA GLN A 138 -3.24 4.74 5.61
C GLN A 138 -2.66 3.34 5.41
N SER A 139 -1.38 3.30 5.07
CA SER A 139 -0.67 2.03 4.84
C SER A 139 -0.60 1.19 6.11
N ALA A 140 -0.52 1.84 7.30
CA ALA A 140 -0.54 1.14 8.59
C ALA A 140 -1.89 0.49 8.89
N LEU A 141 -3.00 1.22 8.70
CA LEU A 141 -4.33 0.62 8.89
C LEU A 141 -4.57 -0.59 7.97
N ILE A 142 -4.15 -0.48 6.70
CA ILE A 142 -4.27 -1.60 5.74
C ILE A 142 -3.36 -2.75 6.16
N ALA A 143 -2.10 -2.48 6.54
CA ALA A 143 -1.14 -3.50 6.93
C ALA A 143 -1.60 -4.33 8.14
N VAL A 144 -2.08 -3.67 9.20
CA VAL A 144 -2.58 -4.35 10.41
C VAL A 144 -3.76 -5.26 10.07
N LYS A 145 -4.76 -4.73 9.36
CA LYS A 145 -5.95 -5.51 9.00
C LYS A 145 -5.67 -6.65 8.01
N LEU A 146 -4.70 -6.48 7.12
CA LEU A 146 -4.26 -7.54 6.22
C LEU A 146 -3.47 -8.62 6.98
N ALA A 147 -2.60 -8.21 7.90
CA ALA A 147 -1.82 -9.10 8.75
C ALA A 147 -2.72 -9.98 9.62
N ASP A 148 -3.75 -9.40 10.25
CA ASP A 148 -4.76 -10.14 11.01
C ASP A 148 -5.43 -11.24 10.17
N ARG A 149 -5.75 -10.95 8.90
CA ARG A 149 -6.36 -11.92 7.98
C ARG A 149 -5.41 -13.02 7.53
N LEU A 150 -4.12 -12.70 7.42
CA LEU A 150 -3.06 -13.63 7.00
C LEU A 150 -2.51 -14.46 8.17
N GLY A 151 -2.80 -14.08 9.42
CA GLY A 151 -2.16 -14.67 10.61
C GLY A 151 -0.67 -14.31 10.71
N LEU A 152 -0.26 -13.18 10.16
CA LEU A 152 1.12 -12.69 10.14
C LEU A 152 1.29 -11.48 11.07
N PRO A 153 2.51 -11.22 11.59
CA PRO A 153 2.78 -9.99 12.33
C PRO A 153 2.79 -8.77 11.41
N ALA A 154 2.41 -7.61 11.98
CA ALA A 154 2.63 -6.30 11.38
C ALA A 154 3.39 -5.40 12.35
N SER A 155 4.22 -4.50 11.84
CA SER A 155 4.92 -3.50 12.64
C SER A 155 4.81 -2.12 12.03
N GLU A 156 4.13 -1.23 12.75
CA GLU A 156 3.95 0.17 12.34
C GLU A 156 5.17 1.03 12.67
N ASP A 157 6.01 0.56 13.59
CA ASP A 157 7.16 1.28 14.13
C ASP A 157 8.52 0.79 13.63
N TYR A 158 8.57 -0.35 12.89
CA TYR A 158 9.84 -0.92 12.45
C TYR A 158 10.58 -0.04 11.44
N LEU A 159 9.84 0.62 10.54
CA LEU A 159 10.41 1.56 9.56
C LEU A 159 9.96 3.00 9.88
N LEU A 160 10.89 3.92 9.96
CA LEU A 160 10.66 5.33 10.26
C LEU A 160 11.00 6.21 9.06
N ARG A 161 10.25 7.29 8.89
CA ARG A 161 10.57 8.37 7.97
C ARG A 161 11.24 9.51 8.73
N SER A 162 12.52 9.73 8.49
CA SER A 162 13.37 10.62 9.27
C SER A 162 13.51 12.04 8.72
N LYS A 163 13.22 12.25 7.43
CA LYS A 163 13.40 13.56 6.77
C LYS A 163 12.10 14.10 6.22
N ASN A 164 11.89 15.40 6.37
CA ASN A 164 10.87 16.14 5.64
C ASN A 164 11.38 16.32 4.20
N THR A 165 10.98 15.44 3.31
CA THR A 165 11.33 15.52 1.90
C THR A 165 10.42 16.51 1.20
N LEU A 166 10.96 17.32 0.27
CA LEU A 166 10.17 18.25 -0.54
C LEU A 166 8.94 17.58 -1.14
N ALA A 167 7.86 18.36 -1.31
CA ALA A 167 6.62 17.86 -1.89
C ALA A 167 6.89 17.28 -3.29
N GLN A 168 6.61 15.99 -3.48
CA GLN A 168 6.98 15.23 -4.69
C GLN A 168 6.18 15.61 -5.95
N LYS A 169 5.18 16.51 -5.82
CA LYS A 169 4.26 16.82 -6.93
C LYS A 169 4.96 17.40 -8.17
N ASN A 170 6.09 18.10 -8.00
CA ASN A 170 6.79 18.83 -9.06
C ASN A 170 8.18 18.26 -9.38
N LEU A 171 8.54 17.08 -8.84
CA LEU A 171 9.84 16.47 -9.07
C LEU A 171 9.74 15.41 -10.16
N ASP A 172 10.75 15.37 -11.04
CA ASP A 172 10.96 14.27 -11.98
C ASP A 172 11.40 12.98 -11.25
N HIS A 173 11.59 11.89 -12.00
CA HIS A 173 11.94 10.58 -11.44
C HIS A 173 13.29 10.59 -10.72
N VAL A 174 14.29 11.31 -11.25
CA VAL A 174 15.66 11.36 -10.70
C VAL A 174 15.66 12.20 -9.42
N ALA A 175 15.04 13.38 -9.45
CA ALA A 175 14.91 14.26 -8.30
C ALA A 175 14.09 13.64 -7.16
N ARG A 176 13.02 12.84 -7.48
CA ARG A 176 12.28 12.09 -6.48
C ARG A 176 13.12 11.06 -5.75
N ARG A 177 13.99 10.35 -6.48
CA ARG A 177 14.90 9.36 -5.88
C ARG A 177 15.95 10.03 -5.00
N ALA A 178 16.60 11.10 -5.49
CA ALA A 178 17.56 11.86 -4.72
C ALA A 178 16.95 12.43 -3.43
N ASN A 179 15.71 12.95 -3.50
CA ASN A 179 14.97 13.49 -2.38
C ASN A 179 14.61 12.42 -1.31
N LEU A 180 14.44 11.17 -1.72
CA LEU A 180 14.10 10.06 -0.82
C LEU A 180 15.31 9.26 -0.33
N ARG A 181 16.50 9.54 -0.85
CA ARG A 181 17.74 8.94 -0.36
C ARG A 181 17.89 9.28 1.12
N ASP A 182 18.07 8.29 1.95
CA ASP A 182 18.16 8.45 3.42
C ASP A 182 16.89 9.02 4.13
N ALA A 183 15.74 9.04 3.44
CA ALA A 183 14.49 9.49 4.05
C ALA A 183 13.88 8.45 5.00
N PHE A 184 14.32 7.19 4.89
CA PHE A 184 13.82 6.06 5.67
C PHE A 184 14.96 5.37 6.42
N ARG A 185 14.66 4.88 7.61
CA ARG A 185 15.58 4.09 8.44
C ARG A 185 14.82 3.09 9.30
N VAL A 186 15.46 1.99 9.64
CA VAL A 186 14.91 1.06 10.62
C VAL A 186 14.99 1.66 12.03
N ASN A 187 13.93 1.47 12.81
CA ASN A 187 13.83 1.92 14.18
C ASN A 187 14.57 0.95 15.12
N LYS A 188 15.65 1.41 15.70
CA LYS A 188 16.45 0.62 16.65
C LYS A 188 15.71 0.31 17.96
N ASN A 189 14.62 1.03 18.28
CA ASN A 189 13.79 0.81 19.45
C ASN A 189 12.57 -0.10 19.18
N SER A 190 12.37 -0.54 17.95
CA SER A 190 11.32 -1.51 17.65
C SER A 190 11.65 -2.87 18.23
N LYS A 191 10.64 -3.58 18.72
CA LYS A 191 10.78 -4.97 19.22
C LYS A 191 11.31 -5.95 18.16
N TYR A 192 11.26 -5.56 16.91
CA TYR A 192 11.75 -6.36 15.79
C TYR A 192 13.21 -6.05 15.41
N TYR A 193 13.81 -5.00 16.00
CA TYR A 193 15.22 -4.67 15.74
C TYR A 193 16.14 -5.73 16.33
N GLY A 194 17.14 -6.17 15.58
CA GLY A 194 18.06 -7.25 15.96
C GLY A 194 17.51 -8.66 15.74
N ASN A 195 16.23 -8.82 15.41
CA ASN A 195 15.69 -10.09 14.98
C ASN A 195 15.99 -10.29 13.48
N TYR A 196 16.30 -11.53 13.11
CA TYR A 196 16.47 -11.87 11.71
C TYR A 196 15.11 -11.95 11.03
N ILE A 197 14.79 -10.93 10.23
CA ILE A 197 13.60 -10.86 9.39
C ILE A 197 14.02 -11.07 7.95
N LYS A 198 13.71 -12.24 7.41
CA LYS A 198 14.14 -12.66 6.09
C LYS A 198 13.34 -11.96 4.98
N ASN A 199 12.03 -12.10 5.02
CA ASN A 199 11.12 -11.65 3.97
C ASN A 199 10.13 -10.61 4.49
N VAL A 200 10.24 -9.38 4.03
CA VAL A 200 9.36 -8.27 4.41
C VAL A 200 8.36 -7.99 3.29
N LEU A 201 7.09 -7.78 3.65
CA LEU A 201 6.08 -7.24 2.76
C LEU A 201 5.80 -5.77 3.12
N LEU A 202 6.28 -4.85 2.30
CA LEU A 202 5.96 -3.42 2.39
C LEU A 202 4.53 -3.17 1.91
N ILE A 203 3.74 -2.44 2.69
CA ILE A 203 2.38 -2.06 2.33
C ILE A 203 2.33 -0.56 2.03
N ASP A 204 1.81 -0.19 0.85
CA ASP A 204 1.57 1.20 0.49
C ASP A 204 0.20 1.37 -0.18
N ASP A 205 -0.25 2.62 -0.32
CA ASP A 205 -1.55 2.90 -0.94
C ASP A 205 -1.46 2.98 -2.47
N ILE A 206 -0.44 3.63 -3.03
CA ILE A 206 -0.32 3.84 -4.48
C ILE A 206 1.12 3.66 -4.94
N TYR A 207 1.33 2.74 -5.87
CA TYR A 207 2.59 2.62 -6.58
C TYR A 207 2.60 3.58 -7.79
N THR A 208 3.52 4.52 -7.80
CA THR A 208 3.70 5.47 -8.92
C THR A 208 4.99 5.18 -9.67
N THR A 209 6.11 5.67 -9.20
CA THR A 209 7.45 5.49 -9.78
C THR A 209 8.26 4.39 -9.10
N GLY A 210 7.80 3.91 -7.96
CA GLY A 210 8.54 2.98 -7.11
C GLY A 210 9.60 3.62 -6.21
N SER A 211 9.86 4.94 -6.32
CA SER A 211 10.95 5.59 -5.57
C SER A 211 10.78 5.49 -4.05
N THR A 212 9.54 5.59 -3.54
CA THR A 212 9.27 5.42 -2.10
C THR A 212 9.50 3.98 -1.67
N ALA A 213 8.97 3.02 -2.41
CA ALA A 213 9.13 1.60 -2.14
C ALA A 213 10.61 1.18 -2.20
N ASP A 214 11.36 1.71 -3.17
CA ASP A 214 12.79 1.47 -3.32
C ASP A 214 13.60 1.97 -2.13
N ALA A 215 13.37 3.21 -1.69
CA ALA A 215 14.06 3.78 -0.53
C ALA A 215 13.72 3.03 0.78
N CYS A 216 12.46 2.59 0.95
CA CYS A 216 12.06 1.76 2.07
C CYS A 216 12.73 0.38 2.02
N ALA A 217 12.72 -0.26 0.84
CA ALA A 217 13.33 -1.58 0.65
C ALA A 217 14.84 -1.54 0.89
N LYS A 218 15.51 -0.48 0.40
CA LYS A 218 16.93 -0.27 0.68
C LYS A 218 17.20 -0.19 2.18
N ALA A 219 16.45 0.63 2.93
CA ALA A 219 16.63 0.76 4.37
C ALA A 219 16.42 -0.56 5.12
N LEU A 220 15.48 -1.39 4.69
CA LEU A 220 15.23 -2.72 5.28
C LEU A 220 16.35 -3.71 4.95
N LYS A 221 16.85 -3.72 3.70
CA LYS A 221 17.99 -4.57 3.30
C LYS A 221 19.28 -4.15 3.98
N ASP A 222 19.54 -2.86 4.11
CA ASP A 222 20.70 -2.32 4.84
C ASP A 222 20.64 -2.70 6.34
N ALA A 223 19.45 -2.99 6.87
CA ALA A 223 19.23 -3.48 8.24
C ALA A 223 19.22 -5.02 8.37
N GLY A 224 19.49 -5.77 7.30
CA GLY A 224 19.66 -7.22 7.31
C GLY A 224 18.49 -8.06 6.78
N SER A 225 17.47 -7.47 6.18
CA SER A 225 16.43 -8.26 5.51
C SER A 225 16.93 -8.79 4.17
N ASP A 226 16.63 -10.07 3.87
CA ASP A 226 17.07 -10.71 2.61
C ASP A 226 16.22 -10.22 1.44
N LYS A 227 14.89 -10.31 1.57
CA LYS A 227 13.96 -9.98 0.51
C LYS A 227 12.91 -8.98 0.98
N VAL A 228 12.64 -8.03 0.13
CA VAL A 228 11.58 -7.04 0.35
C VAL A 228 10.63 -7.07 -0.84
N TYR A 229 9.38 -7.37 -0.57
CA TYR A 229 8.27 -7.31 -1.54
C TYR A 229 7.43 -6.08 -1.26
N VAL A 230 6.69 -5.62 -2.25
CA VAL A 230 5.83 -4.43 -2.14
C VAL A 230 4.41 -4.79 -2.55
N LEU A 231 3.42 -4.40 -1.76
CA LEU A 231 2.01 -4.57 -2.08
C LEU A 231 1.27 -3.25 -1.93
N CYS A 232 0.63 -2.81 -3.01
CA CYS A 232 -0.10 -1.55 -3.06
C CYS A 232 -1.58 -1.77 -3.40
N MET A 233 -2.44 -0.85 -2.95
CA MET A 233 -3.85 -0.85 -3.34
C MET A 233 -4.00 -0.58 -4.84
N ALA A 234 -3.20 0.35 -5.38
CA ALA A 234 -3.30 0.73 -6.77
C ALA A 234 -1.94 1.09 -7.39
N SER A 235 -1.86 1.00 -8.72
CA SER A 235 -0.72 1.55 -9.45
C SER A 235 -1.15 2.33 -10.68
N VAL A 236 -0.35 3.34 -11.02
CA VAL A 236 -0.46 4.00 -12.33
C VAL A 236 0.03 3.05 -13.42
N ARG A 237 -0.48 3.21 -14.64
CA ARG A 237 0.00 2.46 -15.80
C ARG A 237 1.49 2.71 -16.03
N ALA A 238 2.23 1.71 -16.46
CA ALA A 238 3.61 1.90 -16.89
C ALA A 238 3.65 2.69 -18.21
N THR A 239 4.57 3.61 -18.29
CA THR A 239 4.98 4.27 -19.55
C THR A 239 6.01 3.41 -20.23
#